data_d76bc008366aa701a2206f756b26ee18
#
_entry.id   d76bc008366aa701a2206f756b26ee18
#
_cell.length_a   1.000
_cell.length_b   1.000
_cell.length_c   1.000
_cell.angle_alpha   90.00
_cell.angle_beta   90.00
_cell.angle_gamma   90.00
#
_symmetry.space_group_name_H-M   'P 1'
#
loop_
_entity.id
_entity.type
_entity.pdbx_description
1 polymer ?
#
loop_
_entity_poly.entity_id
_entity_poly.type
_entity_poly.pdbx_seq_one_letter_code
_entity_poly.pdbx_strand_id
1 'polypeptide(L)'
;CINGRFETSFSMRDRVLLKPGDMAVSCYDGFHGSRSESCFPLGYYEGICLEVDPEAASSWITQNAPAFRVDFSALKEDLLDSKWYMVGSAGSRCEHVFRELYESAPYADHAFLQLKALELLLLLERIPQESGINSYYSAEQTALAHHLRDHLLTNREGYVSLAQLAAEHEMSVSHLQKLFKQVYGVPVYRYIKEYRLEQAAVELVRSGKPITEIAQHAGYDNASKFSESFKKR
;
A
#
# COMPACT_ATOMS: atom_id res chain seq x y z
N CYS A 1 4.34 4.96 2.65
CA CYS A 1 4.16 4.47 1.29
C CYS A 1 4.35 5.60 0.29
N ILE A 2 5.22 5.43 -0.69
CA ILE A 2 5.47 6.38 -1.77
C ILE A 2 4.65 5.99 -2.99
N ASN A 3 4.80 4.76 -3.45
CA ASN A 3 4.07 4.21 -4.58
C ASN A 3 3.54 2.80 -4.28
N GLY A 4 2.57 2.35 -5.08
CA GLY A 4 2.02 1.02 -4.95
C GLY A 4 1.04 0.86 -3.79
N ARG A 5 0.93 -0.34 -3.30
CA ARG A 5 0.07 -0.72 -2.16
C ARG A 5 0.77 -1.79 -1.34
N PHE A 6 0.74 -1.62 -0.04
CA PHE A 6 1.25 -2.59 0.92
C PHE A 6 0.14 -2.98 1.88
N GLU A 7 -0.16 -4.25 1.95
CA GLU A 7 -1.11 -4.82 2.88
C GLU A 7 -0.37 -5.73 3.85
N THR A 8 -0.62 -5.54 5.13
CA THR A 8 -0.06 -6.40 6.18
C THR A 8 -1.08 -6.64 7.27
N SER A 9 -0.96 -7.77 7.96
CA SER A 9 -1.76 -8.07 9.14
C SER A 9 -0.94 -7.77 10.38
N PHE A 10 -1.45 -6.91 11.23
CA PHE A 10 -0.89 -6.64 12.56
C PHE A 10 -1.53 -7.52 13.65
N SER A 11 -2.69 -8.13 13.35
CA SER A 11 -3.33 -9.13 14.21
C SER A 11 -4.08 -10.15 13.34
N MET A 12 -4.60 -11.22 13.96
CA MET A 12 -5.42 -12.21 13.23
C MET A 12 -6.68 -11.62 12.60
N ARG A 13 -7.15 -10.47 13.08
CA ARG A 13 -8.43 -9.86 12.66
C ARG A 13 -8.25 -8.56 11.87
N ASP A 14 -7.09 -7.92 11.99
CA ASP A 14 -6.89 -6.58 11.43
C ASP A 14 -5.88 -6.63 10.29
N ARG A 15 -6.34 -6.31 9.11
CA ARG A 15 -5.48 -6.06 7.95
C ARG A 15 -5.41 -4.57 7.69
N VAL A 16 -4.21 -4.11 7.47
CA VAL A 16 -3.90 -2.72 7.20
C VAL A 16 -3.41 -2.56 5.79
N LEU A 17 -3.99 -1.61 5.08
CA LEU A 17 -3.60 -1.25 3.74
C LEU A 17 -2.96 0.13 3.75
N LEU A 18 -1.70 0.20 3.35
CA LEU A 18 -0.99 1.45 3.08
C LEU A 18 -1.11 1.81 1.61
N LYS A 19 -1.60 3.01 1.35
CA LYS A 19 -1.64 3.65 0.03
C LYS A 19 -0.63 4.81 -0.03
N PRO A 20 -0.31 5.36 -1.21
CA PRO A 20 0.55 6.54 -1.31
C PRO A 20 0.09 7.67 -0.40
N GLY A 21 1.02 8.25 0.35
CA GLY A 21 0.77 9.27 1.37
C GLY A 21 0.40 8.73 2.75
N ASP A 22 0.24 7.41 2.92
CA ASP A 22 0.05 6.82 4.24
C ASP A 22 1.39 6.44 4.88
N MET A 23 1.40 6.48 6.21
CA MET A 23 2.48 5.93 7.03
C MET A 23 1.92 4.99 8.09
N ALA A 24 2.75 4.06 8.54
CA ALA A 24 2.50 3.23 9.71
C ALA A 24 3.62 3.44 10.72
N VAL A 25 3.26 3.46 11.99
CA VAL A 25 4.19 3.40 13.11
C VAL A 25 3.86 2.15 13.91
N SER A 26 4.85 1.37 14.28
CA SER A 26 4.66 0.15 15.08
C SER A 26 5.80 -0.04 16.07
N CYS A 27 5.50 -0.72 17.18
CA CYS A 27 6.49 -1.12 18.16
C CYS A 27 6.65 -2.63 18.17
N TYR A 28 7.90 -3.11 18.10
CA TYR A 28 8.19 -4.54 18.01
C TYR A 28 8.01 -5.31 19.33
N ASP A 29 7.93 -4.64 20.47
CA ASP A 29 7.80 -5.27 21.78
C ASP A 29 6.53 -6.14 21.95
N GLY A 30 5.53 -5.94 21.07
CA GLY A 30 4.28 -6.70 21.05
C GLY A 30 4.22 -7.86 20.05
N PHE A 31 5.29 -8.09 19.28
CA PHE A 31 5.28 -9.07 18.19
C PHE A 31 5.66 -10.48 18.66
N HIS A 32 4.92 -11.02 19.61
CA HIS A 32 5.08 -12.41 20.01
C HIS A 32 4.33 -13.35 19.05
N GLY A 33 5.04 -13.83 18.03
CA GLY A 33 4.75 -15.12 17.40
C GLY A 33 3.69 -15.21 16.33
N SER A 34 3.03 -14.14 15.88
CA SER A 34 2.15 -14.24 14.73
C SER A 34 2.94 -13.92 13.44
N ARG A 35 2.92 -14.82 12.47
CA ARG A 35 3.39 -14.57 11.12
C ARG A 35 2.55 -13.42 10.55
N SER A 36 3.16 -12.25 10.35
CA SER A 36 2.53 -11.20 9.57
C SER A 36 2.54 -11.64 8.11
N GLU A 37 1.36 -11.86 7.57
CA GLU A 37 1.23 -12.02 6.13
C GLU A 37 1.18 -10.64 5.50
N SER A 38 2.12 -10.39 4.61
CA SER A 38 2.16 -9.14 3.84
C SER A 38 1.98 -9.45 2.38
N CYS A 39 1.26 -8.60 1.66
CA CYS A 39 1.13 -8.70 0.22
C CYS A 39 1.15 -7.33 -0.45
N PHE A 40 1.37 -7.33 -1.75
CA PHE A 40 1.36 -6.16 -2.60
C PHE A 40 0.18 -6.27 -3.56
N PRO A 41 -0.99 -5.67 -3.25
CA PRO A 41 -2.20 -5.83 -4.06
C PRO A 41 -2.03 -5.43 -5.53
N LEU A 42 -1.12 -4.49 -5.83
CA LEU A 42 -0.77 -4.08 -7.19
C LEU A 42 0.45 -4.80 -7.77
N GLY A 43 1.01 -5.79 -7.06
CA GLY A 43 2.23 -6.49 -7.45
C GLY A 43 3.52 -5.75 -7.14
N TYR A 44 3.46 -4.52 -6.65
CA TYR A 44 4.63 -3.73 -6.26
C TYR A 44 4.31 -2.77 -5.10
N TYR A 45 5.37 -2.37 -4.43
CA TYR A 45 5.37 -1.38 -3.36
C TYR A 45 6.71 -0.67 -3.32
N GLU A 46 6.66 0.63 -3.11
CA GLU A 46 7.82 1.49 -2.85
C GLU A 46 7.56 2.33 -1.61
N GLY A 47 8.51 2.34 -0.70
CA GLY A 47 8.39 3.09 0.54
C GLY A 47 9.72 3.23 1.26
N ILE A 48 9.70 4.04 2.30
CA ILE A 48 10.81 4.20 3.24
C ILE A 48 10.40 3.59 4.57
N CYS A 49 11.30 2.84 5.17
CA CYS A 49 11.18 2.35 6.54
C CYS A 49 12.30 2.98 7.36
N LEU A 50 11.94 3.53 8.52
CA LEU A 50 12.86 4.00 9.53
C LEU A 50 12.71 3.09 10.76
N GLU A 51 13.76 2.36 11.08
CA GLU A 51 13.83 1.57 12.31
C GLU A 51 14.63 2.33 13.35
N VAL A 52 14.09 2.47 14.55
CA VAL A 52 14.69 3.22 15.64
C VAL A 52 14.77 2.33 16.88
N ASP A 53 15.98 2.15 17.37
CA ASP A 53 16.22 1.64 18.72
C ASP A 53 16.13 2.81 19.70
N PRO A 54 15.14 2.86 20.60
CA PRO A 54 14.92 4.01 21.48
C PRO A 54 16.11 4.31 22.42
N GLU A 55 16.78 3.28 22.95
CA GLU A 55 17.91 3.45 23.87
C GLU A 55 19.14 3.98 23.14
N ALA A 56 19.47 3.38 22.00
CA ALA A 56 20.58 3.80 21.17
C ALA A 56 20.35 5.22 20.62
N ALA A 57 19.13 5.52 20.17
CA ALA A 57 18.77 6.84 19.65
C ALA A 57 18.83 7.91 20.75
N SER A 58 18.31 7.65 21.95
CA SER A 58 18.38 8.56 23.10
C SER A 58 19.82 8.88 23.48
N SER A 59 20.68 7.85 23.52
CA SER A 59 22.09 8.01 23.82
C SER A 59 22.80 8.85 22.75
N TRP A 60 22.55 8.57 21.49
CA TRP A 60 23.13 9.32 20.38
C TRP A 60 22.69 10.77 20.34
N ILE A 61 21.38 11.05 20.53
CA ILE A 61 20.82 12.41 20.58
C ILE A 61 21.47 13.20 21.70
N THR A 62 21.57 12.62 22.90
CA THR A 62 22.17 13.29 24.06
C THR A 62 23.62 13.71 23.79
N GLN A 63 24.38 12.89 23.06
CA GLN A 63 25.81 13.15 22.78
C GLN A 63 26.01 14.11 21.61
N ASN A 64 25.22 14.00 20.55
CA ASN A 64 25.50 14.66 19.28
C ASN A 64 24.52 15.81 18.96
N ALA A 65 23.35 15.80 19.56
CA ALA A 65 22.29 16.78 19.29
C ALA A 65 21.54 17.18 20.60
N PRO A 66 22.23 17.67 21.65
CA PRO A 66 21.64 17.87 22.99
C PRO A 66 20.52 18.91 23.04
N ALA A 67 20.34 19.70 21.99
CA ALA A 67 19.22 20.63 21.85
C ALA A 67 17.90 19.90 21.54
N PHE A 68 17.97 18.67 21.00
CA PHE A 68 16.82 17.85 20.72
C PHE A 68 16.47 17.00 21.95
N ARG A 69 15.20 17.00 22.32
CA ARG A 69 14.70 16.16 23.40
C ARG A 69 13.54 15.34 22.84
N VAL A 70 13.76 14.05 22.67
CA VAL A 70 12.74 13.10 22.22
C VAL A 70 12.45 12.15 23.38
N ASP A 71 11.22 12.15 23.87
CA ASP A 71 10.75 11.17 24.83
C ASP A 71 10.09 10.02 24.08
N PHE A 72 10.83 8.95 23.86
CA PHE A 72 10.31 7.78 23.13
C PHE A 72 9.18 7.06 23.87
N SER A 73 9.12 7.15 25.19
CA SER A 73 8.02 6.56 25.96
C SER A 73 6.74 7.35 25.77
N ALA A 74 6.82 8.67 25.89
CA ALA A 74 5.68 9.54 25.61
C ALA A 74 5.25 9.42 24.12
N LEU A 75 6.21 9.40 23.19
CA LEU A 75 5.93 9.23 21.77
C LEU A 75 5.20 7.90 21.48
N LYS A 76 5.60 6.82 22.14
CA LYS A 76 4.94 5.51 22.03
C LYS A 76 3.51 5.58 22.57
N GLU A 77 3.30 6.17 23.75
CA GLU A 77 1.98 6.32 24.36
C GLU A 77 1.08 7.20 23.49
N ASP A 78 1.57 8.34 23.02
CA ASP A 78 0.82 9.30 22.21
C ASP A 78 0.42 8.76 20.85
N LEU A 79 1.30 8.00 20.16
CA LEU A 79 1.04 7.50 18.83
C LEU A 79 0.27 6.18 18.81
N LEU A 80 0.53 5.30 19.78
CA LEU A 80 0.05 3.92 19.71
C LEU A 80 -1.15 3.69 20.64
N ASP A 81 -1.40 4.59 21.61
CA ASP A 81 -2.43 4.41 22.62
C ASP A 81 -2.31 3.00 23.24
N SER A 82 -3.38 2.28 23.38
CA SER A 82 -3.39 0.87 23.84
C SER A 82 -3.02 -0.15 22.76
N LYS A 83 -2.68 0.29 21.55
CA LYS A 83 -2.30 -0.55 20.41
C LYS A 83 -0.78 -0.55 20.24
N TRP A 84 -0.26 -1.55 19.56
CA TRP A 84 1.17 -1.63 19.25
C TRP A 84 1.51 -1.11 17.83
N TYR A 85 0.52 -0.55 17.14
CA TYR A 85 0.68 0.08 15.82
C TYR A 85 -0.36 1.17 15.59
N MET A 86 0.00 2.14 14.75
CA MET A 86 -0.85 3.18 14.20
C MET A 86 -0.68 3.21 12.67
N VAL A 87 -1.76 3.51 11.97
CA VAL A 87 -1.73 3.77 10.52
C VAL A 87 -2.57 4.99 10.22
N GLY A 88 -2.03 5.89 9.44
CA GLY A 88 -2.71 7.11 9.07
C GLY A 88 -2.07 7.82 7.89
N SER A 89 -2.66 8.93 7.49
CA SER A 89 -2.02 9.84 6.55
C SER A 89 -0.77 10.42 7.18
N ALA A 90 0.35 10.40 6.45
CA ALA A 90 1.59 11.03 6.90
C ALA A 90 1.44 12.55 7.11
N GLY A 91 0.39 13.16 6.53
CA GLY A 91 0.26 14.61 6.49
C GLY A 91 1.35 15.25 5.61
N SER A 92 1.12 16.47 5.18
CA SER A 92 2.02 17.13 4.21
C SER A 92 3.48 17.25 4.65
N ARG A 93 3.71 17.40 5.95
CA ARG A 93 5.07 17.57 6.50
C ARG A 93 5.87 16.26 6.51
N CYS A 94 5.29 15.20 7.08
CA CYS A 94 5.96 13.89 7.08
C CYS A 94 6.08 13.32 5.66
N GLU A 95 5.06 13.51 4.81
CA GLU A 95 5.12 13.13 3.41
C GLU A 95 6.28 13.82 2.68
N HIS A 96 6.51 15.11 2.94
CA HIS A 96 7.62 15.85 2.37
C HIS A 96 8.97 15.24 2.75
N VAL A 97 9.20 14.96 4.04
CA VAL A 97 10.45 14.35 4.52
C VAL A 97 10.67 12.96 3.93
N PHE A 98 9.63 12.13 3.87
CA PHE A 98 9.72 10.81 3.24
C PHE A 98 10.02 10.90 1.75
N ARG A 99 9.47 11.88 1.05
CA ARG A 99 9.75 12.11 -0.37
C ARG A 99 11.19 12.54 -0.60
N GLU A 100 11.70 13.47 0.21
CA GLU A 100 13.11 13.86 0.15
C GLU A 100 14.07 12.70 0.42
N LEU A 101 13.76 11.86 1.42
CA LEU A 101 14.53 10.65 1.69
C LEU A 101 14.53 9.70 0.49
N TYR A 102 13.38 9.51 -0.14
CA TYR A 102 13.24 8.63 -1.30
C TYR A 102 14.02 9.14 -2.51
N GLU A 103 13.87 10.43 -2.84
CA GLU A 103 14.52 11.05 -3.98
C GLU A 103 16.05 11.17 -3.79
N SER A 104 16.49 11.35 -2.55
CA SER A 104 17.91 11.51 -2.22
C SER A 104 18.61 10.18 -1.92
N ALA A 105 17.88 9.07 -1.76
CA ALA A 105 18.44 7.79 -1.35
C ALA A 105 19.72 7.34 -2.10
N PRO A 106 19.87 7.56 -3.42
CA PRO A 106 21.08 7.19 -4.13
C PRO A 106 22.32 8.02 -3.77
N TYR A 107 22.14 9.20 -3.15
CA TYR A 107 23.21 10.19 -2.90
C TYR A 107 23.29 10.62 -1.43
N ALA A 108 22.36 10.13 -0.59
CA ALA A 108 22.27 10.53 0.81
C ALA A 108 23.48 10.04 1.60
N ASP A 109 24.18 10.97 2.22
CA ASP A 109 25.20 10.64 3.20
C ASP A 109 24.58 10.37 4.59
N HIS A 110 25.40 9.88 5.50
CA HIS A 110 24.98 9.52 6.85
C HIS A 110 24.43 10.73 7.64
N ALA A 111 25.03 11.91 7.47
CA ALA A 111 24.60 13.12 8.17
C ALA A 111 23.22 13.59 7.70
N PHE A 112 22.96 13.52 6.39
CA PHE A 112 21.64 13.80 5.83
C PHE A 112 20.58 12.85 6.38
N LEU A 113 20.86 11.54 6.41
CA LEU A 113 19.94 10.54 6.94
C LEU A 113 19.63 10.76 8.43
N GLN A 114 20.64 11.10 9.22
CA GLN A 114 20.47 11.44 10.64
C GLN A 114 19.59 12.69 10.84
N LEU A 115 19.84 13.74 10.04
CA LEU A 115 19.03 14.95 10.10
C LEU A 115 17.57 14.66 9.78
N LYS A 116 17.30 13.88 8.74
CA LYS A 116 15.93 13.51 8.35
C LYS A 116 15.24 12.60 9.35
N ALA A 117 15.98 11.71 10.00
CA ALA A 117 15.45 10.89 11.09
C ALA A 117 15.04 11.76 12.28
N LEU A 118 15.87 12.71 12.70
CA LEU A 118 15.53 13.66 13.76
C LEU A 118 14.32 14.51 13.39
N GLU A 119 14.27 15.03 12.16
CA GLU A 119 13.12 15.80 11.67
C GLU A 119 11.82 14.99 11.75
N LEU A 120 11.83 13.72 11.30
CA LEU A 120 10.67 12.84 11.42
C LEU A 120 10.25 12.61 12.86
N LEU A 121 11.18 12.35 13.78
CA LEU A 121 10.86 12.17 15.20
C LEU A 121 10.17 13.39 15.78
N LEU A 122 10.67 14.61 15.50
CA LEU A 122 10.04 15.86 15.96
C LEU A 122 8.66 16.11 15.33
N LEU A 123 8.45 15.66 14.09
CA LEU A 123 7.14 15.77 13.45
C LEU A 123 6.14 14.77 14.03
N LEU A 124 6.60 13.57 14.39
CA LEU A 124 5.77 12.54 15.02
C LEU A 124 5.23 12.98 16.37
N GLU A 125 6.01 13.69 17.18
CA GLU A 125 5.55 14.28 18.46
C GLU A 125 4.40 15.29 18.29
N ARG A 126 4.19 15.80 17.07
CA ARG A 126 3.20 16.85 16.77
C ARG A 126 2.02 16.35 15.95
N ILE A 127 1.92 15.05 15.72
CA ILE A 127 0.78 14.48 15.02
C ILE A 127 -0.42 14.50 15.95
N PRO A 128 -1.52 15.18 15.59
CA PRO A 128 -2.74 15.14 16.37
C PRO A 128 -3.29 13.72 16.45
N GLN A 129 -3.63 13.24 17.63
CA GLN A 129 -4.27 11.92 17.85
C GLN A 129 -5.58 11.75 17.06
N GLU A 130 -6.23 12.85 16.69
CA GLU A 130 -7.46 12.88 15.91
C GLU A 130 -7.25 12.70 14.40
N SER A 131 -6.01 12.58 13.91
CA SER A 131 -5.71 12.32 12.49
C SER A 131 -6.17 10.92 12.17
N GLY A 132 -7.42 10.82 11.76
CA GLY A 132 -8.25 9.64 11.65
C GLY A 132 -7.50 8.39 11.24
N ILE A 133 -7.59 7.41 12.09
CA ILE A 133 -7.24 6.01 11.82
C ILE A 133 -7.86 5.66 10.47
N ASN A 134 -7.05 5.58 9.44
CA ASN A 134 -7.52 5.17 8.14
C ASN A 134 -8.13 3.78 8.27
N SER A 135 -9.29 3.63 7.73
CA SER A 135 -10.17 2.49 7.79
C SER A 135 -9.39 1.17 7.74
N TYR A 136 -9.38 0.48 8.88
CA TYR A 136 -9.05 -0.93 8.92
C TYR A 136 -10.08 -1.68 8.10
N TYR A 137 -9.63 -2.42 7.12
CA TYR A 137 -10.47 -3.42 6.50
C TYR A 137 -10.43 -4.66 7.38
N SER A 138 -11.58 -5.27 7.64
CA SER A 138 -11.56 -6.59 8.24
C SER A 138 -10.83 -7.56 7.29
N ALA A 139 -10.21 -8.59 7.85
CA ALA A 139 -9.59 -9.65 7.05
C ALA A 139 -10.57 -10.23 6.02
N GLU A 140 -11.87 -10.28 6.37
CA GLU A 140 -12.96 -10.73 5.49
C GLU A 140 -13.17 -9.79 4.31
N GLN A 141 -13.16 -8.47 4.52
CA GLN A 141 -13.32 -7.48 3.45
C GLN A 141 -12.16 -7.53 2.46
N THR A 142 -10.95 -7.70 2.96
CA THR A 142 -9.77 -7.82 2.10
C THR A 142 -9.76 -9.15 1.36
N ALA A 143 -10.08 -10.26 2.02
CA ALA A 143 -10.22 -11.55 1.38
C ALA A 143 -11.29 -11.54 0.28
N LEU A 144 -12.41 -10.84 0.51
CA LEU A 144 -13.44 -10.63 -0.50
C LEU A 144 -12.93 -9.86 -1.72
N ALA A 145 -12.17 -8.80 -1.51
CA ALA A 145 -11.58 -8.04 -2.62
C ALA A 145 -10.58 -8.90 -3.44
N HIS A 146 -9.78 -9.75 -2.77
CA HIS A 146 -8.90 -10.70 -3.43
C HIS A 146 -9.67 -11.77 -4.19
N HIS A 147 -10.71 -12.36 -3.58
CA HIS A 147 -11.57 -13.32 -4.24
C HIS A 147 -12.22 -12.73 -5.49
N LEU A 148 -12.74 -11.50 -5.41
CA LEU A 148 -13.29 -10.78 -6.55
C LEU A 148 -12.26 -10.61 -7.67
N ARG A 149 -11.03 -10.19 -7.35
CA ARG A 149 -9.94 -10.07 -8.31
C ARG A 149 -9.67 -11.40 -9.02
N ASP A 150 -9.47 -12.46 -8.25
CA ASP A 150 -9.10 -13.77 -8.78
C ASP A 150 -10.21 -14.33 -9.67
N HIS A 151 -11.46 -14.16 -9.25
CA HIS A 151 -12.62 -14.55 -10.04
C HIS A 151 -12.69 -13.81 -11.40
N LEU A 152 -12.48 -12.49 -11.38
CA LEU A 152 -12.49 -11.66 -12.60
C LEU A 152 -11.30 -11.91 -13.52
N LEU A 153 -10.16 -12.36 -12.99
CA LEU A 153 -8.98 -12.69 -13.78
C LEU A 153 -9.05 -14.10 -14.37
N THR A 154 -9.68 -15.04 -13.67
CA THR A 154 -9.77 -16.45 -14.09
C THR A 154 -10.84 -16.65 -15.16
N ASN A 155 -11.96 -15.96 -15.05
CA ASN A 155 -13.08 -16.06 -16.00
C ASN A 155 -12.82 -15.24 -17.28
N ARG A 156 -12.07 -15.83 -18.21
CA ARG A 156 -11.74 -15.22 -19.50
C ARG A 156 -12.91 -15.17 -20.48
N GLU A 157 -13.83 -16.12 -20.41
CA GLU A 157 -14.90 -16.35 -21.40
C GLU A 157 -16.30 -15.93 -20.93
N GLY A 158 -16.51 -15.69 -19.66
CA GLY A 158 -17.79 -15.28 -19.09
C GLY A 158 -17.71 -13.92 -18.44
N TYR A 159 -18.54 -12.99 -18.90
CA TYR A 159 -18.88 -11.82 -18.09
C TYR A 159 -19.61 -12.27 -16.83
N VAL A 160 -18.87 -12.70 -15.81
CA VAL A 160 -19.48 -12.74 -14.48
C VAL A 160 -19.74 -11.27 -14.15
N SER A 161 -21.02 -10.93 -14.17
CA SER A 161 -21.39 -9.55 -13.91
C SER A 161 -21.05 -9.24 -12.47
N LEU A 162 -20.49 -8.06 -12.22
CA LEU A 162 -20.31 -7.57 -10.83
C LEU A 162 -21.60 -7.70 -10.01
N ALA A 163 -22.75 -7.71 -10.67
CA ALA A 163 -24.04 -7.92 -10.05
C ALA A 163 -24.21 -9.34 -9.48
N GLN A 164 -23.73 -10.35 -10.19
CA GLN A 164 -23.77 -11.75 -9.69
C GLN A 164 -22.86 -11.91 -8.47
N LEU A 165 -21.62 -11.42 -8.55
CA LEU A 165 -20.69 -11.47 -7.41
C LEU A 165 -21.19 -10.67 -6.21
N ALA A 166 -21.82 -9.52 -6.44
CA ALA A 166 -22.40 -8.74 -5.37
C ALA A 166 -23.58 -9.48 -4.71
N ALA A 167 -24.42 -10.16 -5.50
CA ALA A 167 -25.51 -10.96 -4.99
C ALA A 167 -25.03 -12.19 -4.19
N GLU A 168 -23.99 -12.88 -4.63
CA GLU A 168 -23.38 -14.00 -3.91
C GLU A 168 -22.86 -13.61 -2.52
N HIS A 169 -22.47 -12.36 -2.35
CA HIS A 169 -21.96 -11.81 -1.08
C HIS A 169 -22.95 -10.89 -0.36
N GLU A 170 -24.24 -10.94 -0.72
CA GLU A 170 -25.33 -10.17 -0.10
C GLU A 170 -25.06 -8.66 -0.01
N MET A 171 -24.37 -8.09 -1.02
CA MET A 171 -24.02 -6.69 -1.06
C MET A 171 -24.43 -6.00 -2.36
N SER A 172 -24.47 -4.66 -2.35
CA SER A 172 -24.70 -3.90 -3.56
C SER A 172 -23.45 -3.84 -4.44
N VAL A 173 -23.63 -3.74 -5.76
CA VAL A 173 -22.54 -3.54 -6.74
C VAL A 173 -21.70 -2.32 -6.38
N SER A 174 -22.33 -1.24 -5.94
CA SER A 174 -21.62 -0.01 -5.53
C SER A 174 -20.72 -0.25 -4.32
N HIS A 175 -21.16 -1.05 -3.35
CA HIS A 175 -20.35 -1.38 -2.20
C HIS A 175 -19.15 -2.24 -2.60
N LEU A 176 -19.36 -3.25 -3.44
CA LEU A 176 -18.31 -4.12 -3.97
C LEU A 176 -17.26 -3.32 -4.76
N GLN A 177 -17.69 -2.40 -5.62
CA GLN A 177 -16.79 -1.50 -6.38
C GLN A 177 -16.00 -0.58 -5.45
N LYS A 178 -16.65 -0.03 -4.42
CA LYS A 178 -15.99 0.81 -3.42
C LYS A 178 -14.94 0.03 -2.65
N LEU A 179 -15.26 -1.16 -2.17
CA LEU A 179 -14.35 -2.06 -1.48
C LEU A 179 -13.14 -2.39 -2.36
N PHE A 180 -13.37 -2.81 -3.59
CA PHE A 180 -12.29 -3.10 -4.54
C PHE A 180 -11.38 -1.89 -4.78
N LYS A 181 -11.97 -0.72 -5.04
CA LYS A 181 -11.20 0.52 -5.24
C LYS A 181 -10.41 0.90 -3.99
N GLN A 182 -10.92 0.62 -2.82
CA GLN A 182 -10.22 0.87 -1.58
C GLN A 182 -9.00 -0.04 -1.43
N VAL A 183 -9.13 -1.33 -1.69
CA VAL A 183 -8.02 -2.31 -1.60
C VAL A 183 -7.01 -2.11 -2.73
N TYR A 184 -7.46 -2.01 -3.97
CA TYR A 184 -6.58 -1.94 -5.14
C TYR A 184 -6.25 -0.52 -5.61
N GLY A 185 -6.87 0.52 -5.06
CA GLY A 185 -6.62 1.92 -5.38
C GLY A 185 -7.23 2.40 -6.69
N VAL A 186 -7.69 1.49 -7.53
CA VAL A 186 -8.27 1.78 -8.85
C VAL A 186 -9.61 1.07 -9.03
N PRO A 187 -10.51 1.59 -9.86
CA PRO A 187 -11.76 0.92 -10.17
C PRO A 187 -11.54 -0.47 -10.78
N VAL A 188 -12.45 -1.41 -10.51
CA VAL A 188 -12.41 -2.80 -10.99
C VAL A 188 -12.05 -2.89 -12.48
N TYR A 189 -12.80 -2.18 -13.32
CA TYR A 189 -12.62 -2.23 -14.77
C TYR A 189 -11.25 -1.73 -15.23
N ARG A 190 -10.72 -0.71 -14.57
CA ARG A 190 -9.38 -0.20 -14.85
C ARG A 190 -8.32 -1.22 -14.49
N TYR A 191 -8.44 -1.84 -13.32
CA TYR A 191 -7.53 -2.89 -12.86
C TYR A 191 -7.48 -4.06 -13.84
N ILE A 192 -8.65 -4.60 -14.22
CA ILE A 192 -8.74 -5.72 -15.16
C ILE A 192 -8.16 -5.37 -16.53
N LYS A 193 -8.45 -4.15 -17.03
CA LYS A 193 -7.90 -3.67 -18.29
C LYS A 193 -6.37 -3.61 -18.24
N GLU A 194 -5.80 -3.01 -17.21
CA GLU A 194 -4.35 -2.88 -17.04
C GLU A 194 -3.69 -4.26 -16.91
N TYR A 195 -4.26 -5.16 -16.12
CA TYR A 195 -3.77 -6.54 -16.00
C TYR A 195 -3.78 -7.27 -17.33
N ARG A 196 -4.87 -7.21 -18.11
CA ARG A 196 -4.95 -7.86 -19.42
C ARG A 196 -3.94 -7.32 -20.41
N LEU A 197 -3.67 -6.02 -20.40
CA LEU A 197 -2.61 -5.42 -21.23
C LEU A 197 -1.22 -5.89 -20.79
N GLU A 198 -0.99 -6.12 -19.50
CA GLU A 198 0.28 -6.69 -19.02
C GLU A 198 0.48 -8.12 -19.50
N GLN A 199 -0.54 -8.95 -19.38
CA GLN A 199 -0.49 -10.31 -19.88
C GLN A 199 -0.26 -10.33 -21.40
N ALA A 200 -0.91 -9.43 -22.13
CA ALA A 200 -0.69 -9.28 -23.57
C ALA A 200 0.75 -8.85 -23.91
N ALA A 201 1.37 -7.98 -23.09
CA ALA A 201 2.78 -7.61 -23.30
C ALA A 201 3.72 -8.82 -23.16
N VAL A 202 3.48 -9.67 -22.15
CA VAL A 202 4.24 -10.92 -21.96
C VAL A 202 4.00 -11.88 -23.13
N GLU A 203 2.75 -12.00 -23.59
CA GLU A 203 2.39 -12.89 -24.70
C GLU A 203 2.99 -12.43 -26.04
N LEU A 204 3.03 -11.10 -26.30
CA LEU A 204 3.69 -10.50 -27.46
C LEU A 204 5.18 -10.85 -27.55
N VAL A 205 5.87 -10.91 -26.41
CA VAL A 205 7.31 -11.22 -26.39
C VAL A 205 7.57 -12.72 -26.46
N ARG A 206 6.69 -13.56 -25.90
CA ARG A 206 6.97 -14.99 -25.67
C ARG A 206 6.32 -15.94 -26.67
N SER A 207 5.16 -15.60 -27.23
CA SER A 207 4.33 -16.60 -27.90
C SER A 207 4.45 -16.64 -29.44
N GLY A 208 4.93 -15.58 -30.07
CA GLY A 208 4.93 -15.49 -31.54
C GLY A 208 3.53 -15.47 -32.17
N LYS A 209 2.48 -15.39 -31.40
CA LYS A 209 1.08 -15.35 -31.87
C LYS A 209 0.76 -14.06 -32.64
N PRO A 210 -0.19 -14.12 -33.58
CA PRO A 210 -0.68 -12.92 -34.24
C PRO A 210 -1.25 -11.90 -33.28
N ILE A 211 -1.00 -10.62 -33.54
CA ILE A 211 -1.52 -9.50 -32.72
C ILE A 211 -3.05 -9.55 -32.54
N THR A 212 -3.76 -10.03 -33.56
CA THR A 212 -5.22 -10.21 -33.53
C THR A 212 -5.67 -11.21 -32.45
N GLU A 213 -4.96 -12.34 -32.35
CA GLU A 213 -5.23 -13.36 -31.33
C GLU A 213 -4.93 -12.83 -29.92
N ILE A 214 -3.79 -12.16 -29.75
CA ILE A 214 -3.40 -11.54 -28.48
C ILE A 214 -4.40 -10.45 -28.05
N ALA A 215 -4.88 -9.64 -28.99
CA ALA A 215 -5.92 -8.65 -28.74
C ALA A 215 -7.22 -9.28 -28.25
N GLN A 216 -7.64 -10.39 -28.86
CA GLN A 216 -8.83 -11.15 -28.42
C GLN A 216 -8.64 -11.71 -27.00
N HIS A 217 -7.47 -12.29 -26.70
CA HIS A 217 -7.15 -12.75 -25.34
C HIS A 217 -7.15 -11.62 -24.30
N ALA A 218 -6.78 -10.42 -24.71
CA ALA A 218 -6.86 -9.23 -23.86
C ALA A 218 -8.28 -8.64 -23.74
N GLY A 219 -9.27 -9.26 -24.41
CA GLY A 219 -10.68 -8.85 -24.37
C GLY A 219 -11.00 -7.69 -25.31
N TYR A 220 -10.26 -7.55 -26.40
CA TYR A 220 -10.53 -6.55 -27.44
C TYR A 220 -11.05 -7.24 -28.71
N ASP A 221 -12.21 -6.78 -29.19
CA ASP A 221 -12.80 -7.25 -30.45
C ASP A 221 -12.04 -6.75 -31.69
N ASN A 222 -11.15 -5.77 -31.50
CA ASN A 222 -10.45 -5.10 -32.60
C ASN A 222 -9.00 -4.81 -32.23
N ALA A 223 -8.07 -5.30 -33.02
CA ALA A 223 -6.63 -5.11 -32.85
C ALA A 223 -6.19 -3.63 -32.88
N SER A 224 -6.93 -2.76 -33.60
CA SER A 224 -6.62 -1.32 -33.63
C SER A 224 -6.90 -0.67 -32.27
N LYS A 225 -8.04 -0.98 -31.65
CA LYS A 225 -8.39 -0.50 -30.30
C LYS A 225 -7.42 -1.04 -29.24
N PHE A 226 -7.01 -2.30 -29.40
CA PHE A 226 -5.97 -2.89 -28.55
C PHE A 226 -4.66 -2.12 -28.69
N SER A 227 -4.17 -1.90 -29.92
CA SER A 227 -2.92 -1.19 -30.18
C SER A 227 -2.94 0.24 -29.65
N GLU A 228 -4.07 0.95 -29.78
CA GLU A 228 -4.24 2.28 -29.20
C GLU A 228 -4.18 2.26 -27.67
N SER A 229 -4.88 1.32 -27.04
CA SER A 229 -4.87 1.17 -25.56
C SER A 229 -3.50 0.75 -25.04
N PHE A 230 -2.79 -0.09 -25.77
CA PHE A 230 -1.46 -0.57 -25.44
C PHE A 230 -0.39 0.54 -25.52
N LYS A 231 -0.48 1.42 -26.52
CA LYS A 231 0.43 2.57 -26.68
C LYS A 231 0.23 3.68 -25.67
N LYS A 232 -0.98 3.79 -25.10
CA LYS A 232 -1.31 4.81 -24.06
C LYS A 232 -0.91 4.40 -22.65
N ARG A 233 -0.36 3.22 -22.48
CA ARG A 233 0.16 2.70 -21.23
C ARG A 233 1.59 3.15 -20.99
#